data_3fe6b7333c389602771d40242971efe4
#
_entry.id   3fe6b7333c389602771d40242971efe4
#
_cell.length_a   1.000
_cell.length_b   1.000
_cell.length_c   1.000
_cell.angle_alpha   90.00
_cell.angle_beta   90.00
_cell.angle_gamma   90.00
#
_symmetry.space_group_name_H-M   'P 1'
#
loop_
_entity.id
_entity.type
_entity.pdbx_description
1 polymer ?
#
loop_
_entity_poly.entity_id
_entity_poly.type
_entity_poly.pdbx_seq_one_letter_code
_entity_poly.pdbx_strand_id
1 'polypeptide(L)'
;MAQFTFTNNTYAGEALAGFMASTLLEADSVKRGLLTVINDVKSRKIILDVDDDVKLQDPSGLFNDQGTTTQQTESYLDPVVYEFMKQEQWDKLAQSWEAQSLAPGAFGDYEGVVDLSDFMVQRYLTKIQIANERLYWLGKAATKEATFTADFQGLLPAIAGASGAFKVGLGKSATSMAATAISAGGVVTVSSTITLSDGDVVTITGVTGTIKDTTNGGLGIDVQSQSYFIQVLSATTFKLVRNYNEINTRKAAAFTGTASAATVSYINASNVLGVLSGVFSQLDPADRSQEDFNLQIPLHVGYAYAQAQAAQATNVLNAFTDKKKMDYLGIPLQLMNHWQANTILGARSSNLFLGVDLLGDASELSTVYMKPYTNDNVVRMKARMKAAVNFKFANELFYLSA
;
A
#
# COMPACT_ATOMS: atom_id res chain seq x y z
N MET A 1 -8.50 28.94 36.70
CA MET A 1 -8.46 27.62 36.00
C MET A 1 -9.21 27.80 34.71
N ALA A 2 -8.52 27.74 33.58
CA ALA A 2 -9.17 27.76 32.28
C ALA A 2 -9.99 26.47 32.14
N GLN A 3 -11.29 26.61 31.96
CA GLN A 3 -12.23 25.51 31.82
C GLN A 3 -12.18 25.09 30.36
N PHE A 4 -11.46 23.99 30.07
CA PHE A 4 -11.49 23.42 28.74
C PHE A 4 -12.88 22.86 28.46
N THR A 5 -13.51 23.36 27.42
CA THR A 5 -14.80 22.85 26.97
C THR A 5 -14.50 21.83 25.85
N PHE A 6 -14.88 20.57 26.04
CA PHE A 6 -14.86 19.57 24.99
C PHE A 6 -16.29 19.44 24.47
N THR A 7 -16.49 19.75 23.20
CA THR A 7 -17.76 19.57 22.56
C THR A 7 -17.81 18.16 21.95
N ASN A 8 -18.77 17.35 22.39
CA ASN A 8 -19.02 16.04 21.80
C ASN A 8 -19.63 16.25 20.43
N ASN A 9 -18.88 15.94 19.38
CA ASN A 9 -19.33 16.15 18.00
C ASN A 9 -19.54 14.80 17.31
N THR A 10 -20.69 14.65 16.70
CA THR A 10 -21.00 13.56 15.78
C THR A 10 -21.40 14.17 14.45
N TYR A 11 -20.66 13.88 13.42
CA TYR A 11 -20.90 14.35 12.07
C TYR A 11 -21.44 13.19 11.23
N ALA A 12 -22.56 13.43 10.53
CA ALA A 12 -23.16 12.50 9.59
C ALA A 12 -23.73 13.27 8.38
N GLY A 13 -23.96 12.58 7.27
CA GLY A 13 -24.53 13.17 6.05
C GLY A 13 -23.62 14.23 5.42
N GLU A 14 -24.19 15.34 4.96
CA GLU A 14 -23.45 16.39 4.23
C GLU A 14 -22.35 17.05 5.05
N ALA A 15 -22.52 17.21 6.36
CA ALA A 15 -21.49 17.78 7.24
C ALA A 15 -20.23 16.92 7.30
N LEU A 16 -20.36 15.64 7.02
CA LEU A 16 -19.26 14.67 7.00
C LEU A 16 -18.54 14.59 5.65
N ALA A 17 -19.17 15.06 4.58
CA ALA A 17 -18.67 14.89 3.20
C ALA A 17 -17.24 15.41 3.01
N GLY A 18 -16.93 16.57 3.58
CA GLY A 18 -15.58 17.15 3.53
C GLY A 18 -14.51 16.29 4.20
N PHE A 19 -14.83 15.71 5.36
CA PHE A 19 -13.92 14.79 6.06
C PHE A 19 -13.75 13.49 5.26
N MET A 20 -14.83 12.92 4.75
CA MET A 20 -14.77 11.68 3.94
C MET A 20 -14.02 11.90 2.64
N ALA A 21 -14.24 13.04 1.97
CA ALA A 21 -13.45 13.40 0.79
C ALA A 21 -11.96 13.46 1.13
N SER A 22 -11.57 14.12 2.22
CA SER A 22 -10.17 14.23 2.61
C SER A 22 -9.56 12.90 3.08
N THR A 23 -10.32 12.00 3.68
CA THR A 23 -9.80 10.70 4.13
C THR A 23 -9.71 9.66 3.01
N LEU A 24 -10.66 9.62 2.10
CA LEU A 24 -10.77 8.61 1.06
C LEU A 24 -10.08 9.04 -0.26
N LEU A 25 -10.22 10.33 -0.65
CA LEU A 25 -9.73 10.82 -1.93
C LEU A 25 -8.33 11.46 -1.85
N GLU A 26 -7.84 11.76 -0.67
CA GLU A 26 -6.49 12.31 -0.49
C GLU A 26 -5.40 11.25 -0.25
N ALA A 27 -5.71 9.97 -0.42
CA ALA A 27 -4.71 8.92 -0.52
C ALA A 27 -3.71 9.24 -1.65
N ASP A 28 -2.45 8.90 -1.46
CA ASP A 28 -1.35 9.30 -2.35
C ASP A 28 -1.57 8.83 -3.80
N SER A 29 -2.04 7.61 -4.00
CA SER A 29 -2.37 7.06 -5.33
C SER A 29 -3.51 7.79 -6.02
N VAL A 30 -4.51 8.23 -5.27
CA VAL A 30 -5.65 8.97 -5.82
C VAL A 30 -5.22 10.37 -6.24
N LYS A 31 -4.43 11.06 -5.41
CA LYS A 31 -3.87 12.39 -5.73
C LYS A 31 -2.98 12.37 -6.98
N ARG A 32 -2.27 11.30 -7.21
CA ARG A 32 -1.43 11.12 -8.41
C ARG A 32 -2.21 10.68 -9.64
N GLY A 33 -3.50 10.41 -9.51
CA GLY A 33 -4.33 9.93 -10.62
C GLY A 33 -4.01 8.49 -11.05
N LEU A 34 -3.49 7.66 -10.14
CA LEU A 34 -3.21 6.25 -10.42
C LEU A 34 -4.46 5.36 -10.35
N LEU A 35 -5.52 5.86 -9.72
CA LEU A 35 -6.80 5.18 -9.57
C LEU A 35 -7.92 6.05 -10.13
N THR A 36 -8.80 5.45 -10.91
CA THR A 36 -10.03 6.10 -11.37
C THR A 36 -11.08 6.03 -10.28
N VAL A 37 -11.51 7.20 -9.78
CA VAL A 37 -12.48 7.27 -8.68
C VAL A 37 -13.90 7.23 -9.21
N ILE A 38 -14.71 6.34 -8.63
CA ILE A 38 -16.16 6.28 -8.85
C ILE A 38 -16.86 6.67 -7.54
N ASN A 39 -17.53 7.79 -7.56
CA ASN A 39 -18.30 8.27 -6.41
C ASN A 39 -19.66 7.59 -6.30
N ASP A 40 -20.25 7.67 -5.10
CA ASP A 40 -21.61 7.24 -4.80
C ASP A 40 -21.86 5.73 -5.01
N VAL A 41 -20.88 4.91 -4.62
CA VAL A 41 -20.98 3.46 -4.68
C VAL A 41 -21.60 2.94 -3.38
N LYS A 42 -22.95 2.96 -3.29
CA LYS A 42 -23.70 2.53 -2.10
C LYS A 42 -23.86 1.01 -1.99
N SER A 43 -23.93 0.34 -3.12
CA SER A 43 -24.07 -1.12 -3.22
C SER A 43 -23.14 -1.64 -4.31
N ARG A 44 -23.11 -2.94 -4.51
CA ARG A 44 -22.35 -3.57 -5.59
C ARG A 44 -22.62 -2.88 -6.92
N LYS A 45 -21.57 -2.37 -7.55
CA LYS A 45 -21.61 -1.71 -8.87
C LYS A 45 -20.87 -2.57 -9.88
N ILE A 46 -21.51 -2.81 -11.01
CA ILE A 46 -20.91 -3.57 -12.11
C ILE A 46 -20.07 -2.62 -12.95
N ILE A 47 -18.85 -3.04 -13.28
CA ILE A 47 -17.99 -2.46 -14.29
C ILE A 47 -18.03 -3.42 -15.47
N LEU A 48 -18.70 -3.03 -16.54
CA LEU A 48 -18.81 -3.84 -17.73
C LEU A 48 -17.52 -3.72 -18.54
N ASP A 49 -16.97 -4.85 -18.90
CA ASP A 49 -15.87 -5.00 -19.81
C ASP A 49 -16.38 -5.56 -21.13
N VAL A 50 -16.03 -4.92 -22.24
CA VAL A 50 -16.36 -5.36 -23.59
C VAL A 50 -15.06 -5.44 -24.36
N ASP A 51 -14.66 -6.64 -24.73
CA ASP A 51 -13.50 -6.91 -25.56
C ASP A 51 -13.97 -7.39 -26.92
N ASP A 52 -13.61 -6.65 -27.96
CA ASP A 52 -14.02 -6.89 -29.34
C ASP A 52 -12.81 -7.31 -30.18
N ASP A 53 -12.82 -8.53 -30.69
CA ASP A 53 -11.86 -8.99 -31.70
C ASP A 53 -12.40 -8.68 -33.11
N VAL A 54 -11.85 -7.64 -33.76
CA VAL A 54 -12.25 -7.21 -35.07
C VAL A 54 -11.39 -7.88 -36.15
N LYS A 55 -11.99 -8.71 -36.96
CA LYS A 55 -11.32 -9.33 -38.13
C LYS A 55 -11.68 -8.61 -39.43
N LEU A 56 -10.67 -8.15 -40.13
CA LEU A 56 -10.84 -7.58 -41.44
C LEU A 56 -10.93 -8.73 -42.46
N GLN A 57 -11.86 -8.62 -43.42
CA GLN A 57 -12.09 -9.60 -44.45
C GLN A 57 -12.17 -8.94 -45.85
N ASP A 58 -11.99 -9.73 -46.89
CA ASP A 58 -12.15 -9.25 -48.26
C ASP A 58 -13.61 -8.89 -48.55
N PRO A 59 -13.88 -7.87 -49.38
CA PRO A 59 -15.24 -7.45 -49.70
C PRO A 59 -15.93 -8.56 -50.51
N SER A 60 -16.91 -9.22 -49.88
CA SER A 60 -17.66 -10.34 -50.48
C SER A 60 -18.99 -9.93 -51.13
N GLY A 61 -19.41 -8.66 -50.97
CA GLY A 61 -20.71 -8.17 -51.41
C GLY A 61 -21.92 -8.73 -50.65
N LEU A 62 -21.70 -9.65 -49.74
CA LEU A 62 -22.70 -10.23 -48.85
C LEU A 62 -22.27 -10.01 -47.40
N PHE A 63 -23.24 -9.78 -46.52
CA PHE A 63 -22.96 -9.76 -45.12
C PHE A 63 -22.56 -11.16 -44.66
N ASN A 64 -21.30 -11.32 -44.31
CA ASN A 64 -20.74 -12.55 -43.75
C ASN A 64 -19.85 -12.20 -42.56
N ASP A 65 -20.36 -12.50 -41.38
CA ASP A 65 -19.59 -12.36 -40.17
C ASP A 65 -18.57 -13.51 -40.05
N GLN A 66 -17.31 -13.23 -40.33
CA GLN A 66 -16.19 -14.18 -40.28
C GLN A 66 -15.68 -14.39 -38.85
N GLY A 67 -16.55 -14.29 -37.85
CA GLY A 67 -16.25 -14.64 -36.49
C GLY A 67 -15.57 -13.53 -35.70
N THR A 68 -16.01 -12.28 -35.89
CA THR A 68 -15.81 -11.23 -34.89
C THR A 68 -16.53 -11.63 -33.61
N THR A 69 -15.81 -11.78 -32.53
CA THR A 69 -16.39 -12.16 -31.23
C THR A 69 -16.32 -11.01 -30.27
N THR A 70 -17.49 -10.61 -29.76
CA THR A 70 -17.56 -9.67 -28.63
C THR A 70 -17.64 -10.48 -27.33
N GLN A 71 -16.66 -10.35 -26.47
CA GLN A 71 -16.69 -10.92 -25.13
C GLN A 71 -17.09 -9.86 -24.13
N GLN A 72 -18.07 -10.13 -23.32
CA GLN A 72 -18.46 -9.27 -22.21
C GLN A 72 -18.07 -9.94 -20.90
N THR A 73 -17.24 -9.26 -20.13
CA THR A 73 -16.83 -9.69 -18.79
C THR A 73 -17.30 -8.66 -17.78
N GLU A 74 -17.77 -9.12 -16.64
CA GLU A 74 -18.25 -8.26 -15.59
C GLU A 74 -17.24 -8.24 -14.42
N SER A 75 -16.78 -7.06 -14.04
CA SER A 75 -16.07 -6.81 -12.80
C SER A 75 -16.96 -6.08 -11.81
N TYR A 76 -16.82 -6.36 -10.54
CA TYR A 76 -17.69 -5.81 -9.50
C TYR A 76 -16.90 -4.94 -8.52
N LEU A 77 -17.42 -3.74 -8.25
CA LEU A 77 -17.04 -2.97 -7.07
C LEU A 77 -18.01 -3.31 -5.94
N ASP A 78 -17.52 -4.05 -4.96
CA ASP A 78 -18.29 -4.48 -3.79
C ASP A 78 -17.85 -3.66 -2.57
N PRO A 79 -18.59 -2.58 -2.20
CA PRO A 79 -18.13 -1.67 -1.18
C PRO A 79 -18.27 -2.27 0.22
N VAL A 80 -17.14 -2.32 0.92
CA VAL A 80 -17.03 -2.85 2.28
C VAL A 80 -16.97 -1.70 3.28
N VAL A 81 -17.71 -1.83 4.38
CA VAL A 81 -17.65 -0.88 5.49
C VAL A 81 -16.52 -1.26 6.43
N TYR A 82 -15.69 -0.29 6.77
CA TYR A 82 -14.64 -0.44 7.76
C TYR A 82 -14.57 0.77 8.68
N GLU A 83 -13.95 0.62 9.83
CA GLU A 83 -13.91 1.67 10.81
C GLU A 83 -12.53 1.84 11.45
N PHE A 84 -12.23 3.08 11.81
CA PHE A 84 -11.12 3.44 12.65
C PHE A 84 -11.66 3.83 14.02
N MET A 85 -11.10 3.24 15.07
CA MET A 85 -11.43 3.58 16.45
C MET A 85 -10.15 3.88 17.22
N LYS A 86 -10.17 4.94 18.02
CA LYS A 86 -9.08 5.32 18.91
C LYS A 86 -9.63 5.80 20.24
N GLN A 87 -8.97 5.36 21.30
CA GLN A 87 -9.23 5.83 22.66
C GLN A 87 -7.94 6.39 23.22
N GLU A 88 -7.98 7.60 23.76
CA GLU A 88 -6.86 8.24 24.44
C GLU A 88 -7.26 8.76 25.82
N GLN A 89 -6.30 8.77 26.75
CA GLN A 89 -6.52 9.33 28.08
C GLN A 89 -6.56 10.86 28.00
N TRP A 90 -7.60 11.46 28.56
CA TRP A 90 -7.78 12.91 28.57
C TRP A 90 -6.58 13.66 29.15
N ASP A 91 -6.06 13.23 30.29
CA ASP A 91 -4.97 13.90 30.95
C ASP A 91 -3.70 13.99 30.12
N LYS A 92 -3.36 12.93 29.38
CA LYS A 92 -2.22 12.93 28.46
C LYS A 92 -2.44 13.82 27.27
N LEU A 93 -3.67 13.87 26.77
CA LEU A 93 -4.04 14.68 25.63
C LEU A 93 -4.01 16.17 26.00
N ALA A 94 -4.62 16.54 27.14
CA ALA A 94 -4.63 17.89 27.66
C ALA A 94 -3.22 18.42 27.95
N GLN A 95 -2.36 17.62 28.60
CA GLN A 95 -0.96 17.98 28.82
C GLN A 95 -0.19 18.24 27.53
N SER A 96 -0.38 17.41 26.50
CA SER A 96 0.28 17.61 25.20
C SER A 96 -0.23 18.85 24.48
N TRP A 97 -1.49 19.16 24.62
CA TRP A 97 -2.15 20.33 24.06
C TRP A 97 -1.71 21.62 24.76
N GLU A 98 -1.73 21.62 26.11
CA GLU A 98 -1.24 22.74 26.92
C GLU A 98 0.22 23.06 26.66
N ALA A 99 1.07 22.02 26.49
CA ALA A 99 2.48 22.21 26.15
C ALA A 99 2.70 22.85 24.77
N GLN A 100 1.82 22.63 23.82
CA GLN A 100 1.87 23.29 22.51
C GLN A 100 1.29 24.70 22.52
N SER A 101 0.27 24.96 23.33
CA SER A 101 -0.36 26.28 23.45
C SER A 101 0.41 27.24 24.33
N LEU A 102 1.25 26.75 25.25
CA LEU A 102 2.17 27.50 26.09
C LEU A 102 3.49 27.84 25.37
N ALA A 103 3.43 28.40 24.18
CA ALA A 103 4.61 29.04 23.59
C ALA A 103 5.08 30.17 24.50
N PRO A 104 6.40 30.37 24.70
CA PRO A 104 6.93 31.44 25.54
C PRO A 104 6.39 32.82 25.08
N GLY A 105 5.60 33.48 25.91
CA GLY A 105 4.98 34.77 25.58
C GLY A 105 3.47 34.77 25.42
N ALA A 106 2.80 33.63 25.46
CA ALA A 106 1.34 33.51 25.28
C ALA A 106 0.53 33.80 26.56
N PHE A 107 0.94 34.75 27.35
CA PHE A 107 0.10 35.30 28.40
C PHE A 107 -0.72 36.45 27.78
N GLY A 108 -1.84 36.11 27.19
CA GLY A 108 -2.77 37.20 27.03
C GLY A 108 -3.72 37.24 25.85
N ASP A 109 -3.80 36.41 24.89
CA ASP A 109 -4.94 36.48 23.94
C ASP A 109 -5.30 35.09 23.46
N TYR A 110 -6.31 34.49 24.10
CA TYR A 110 -6.99 33.29 23.66
C TYR A 110 -8.06 33.59 22.58
N GLU A 111 -7.73 34.34 21.55
CA GLU A 111 -8.53 34.42 20.37
C GLU A 111 -8.07 33.32 19.42
N GLY A 112 -8.67 32.14 19.52
CA GLY A 112 -8.41 31.02 18.62
C GLY A 112 -8.22 29.67 19.30
N VAL A 113 -9.04 29.36 20.32
CA VAL A 113 -9.09 28.01 20.86
C VAL A 113 -9.66 27.09 19.80
N VAL A 114 -8.79 26.47 19.01
CA VAL A 114 -9.17 25.31 18.20
C VAL A 114 -9.75 24.26 19.16
N ASP A 115 -10.97 23.82 18.93
CA ASP A 115 -11.60 22.79 19.77
C ASP A 115 -10.68 21.55 19.76
N LEU A 116 -10.47 20.95 20.95
CA LEU A 116 -9.66 19.75 21.10
C LEU A 116 -10.18 18.61 20.22
N SER A 117 -11.48 18.58 19.93
CA SER A 117 -12.08 17.63 18.99
C SER A 117 -11.54 17.80 17.58
N ASP A 118 -11.44 19.03 17.09
CA ASP A 118 -10.92 19.35 15.75
C ASP A 118 -9.42 19.04 15.66
N PHE A 119 -8.66 19.31 16.70
CA PHE A 119 -7.26 18.93 16.79
C PHE A 119 -7.08 17.40 16.67
N MET A 120 -7.90 16.62 17.37
CA MET A 120 -7.86 15.17 17.28
C MET A 120 -8.19 14.67 15.86
N VAL A 121 -9.22 15.25 15.25
CA VAL A 121 -9.60 14.92 13.88
C VAL A 121 -8.44 15.18 12.92
N GLN A 122 -7.84 16.36 12.96
CA GLN A 122 -6.71 16.72 12.10
C GLN A 122 -5.48 15.84 12.35
N ARG A 123 -5.16 15.55 13.63
CA ARG A 123 -4.04 14.68 14.00
C ARG A 123 -4.14 13.28 13.39
N TYR A 124 -5.35 12.73 13.36
CA TYR A 124 -5.57 11.38 12.84
C TYR A 124 -5.85 11.34 11.34
N LEU A 125 -6.24 12.45 10.72
CA LEU A 125 -6.55 12.53 9.29
C LEU A 125 -5.44 11.93 8.42
N THR A 126 -4.22 12.41 8.57
CA THR A 126 -3.07 11.92 7.80
C THR A 126 -2.79 10.43 8.04
N LYS A 127 -3.01 9.95 9.27
CA LYS A 127 -2.82 8.52 9.59
C LYS A 127 -3.88 7.65 8.95
N ILE A 128 -5.12 8.15 8.90
CA ILE A 128 -6.23 7.45 8.22
C ILE A 128 -5.99 7.42 6.71
N GLN A 129 -5.51 8.51 6.11
CA GLN A 129 -5.12 8.57 4.69
C GLN A 129 -4.07 7.51 4.34
N ILE A 130 -3.02 7.39 5.16
CA ILE A 130 -1.97 6.37 4.98
C ILE A 130 -2.54 4.95 5.16
N ALA A 131 -3.45 4.76 6.11
CA ALA A 131 -4.09 3.46 6.33
C ALA A 131 -4.99 3.09 5.15
N ASN A 132 -5.75 4.04 4.60
CA ASN A 132 -6.57 3.84 3.41
C ASN A 132 -5.72 3.51 2.19
N GLU A 133 -4.61 4.22 1.97
CA GLU A 133 -3.67 3.91 0.89
C GLU A 133 -3.21 2.45 0.95
N ARG A 134 -2.81 1.98 2.13
CA ARG A 134 -2.42 0.58 2.33
C ARG A 134 -3.58 -0.39 2.09
N LEU A 135 -4.77 -0.02 2.56
CA LEU A 135 -5.97 -0.85 2.41
C LEU A 135 -6.35 -1.02 0.94
N TYR A 136 -6.30 0.05 0.14
CA TYR A 136 -6.61 -0.01 -1.29
C TYR A 136 -5.69 -0.95 -2.06
N TRP A 137 -4.41 -0.94 -1.74
CA TRP A 137 -3.43 -1.80 -2.43
C TRP A 137 -3.33 -3.20 -1.86
N LEU A 138 -3.21 -3.33 -0.54
CA LEU A 138 -2.90 -4.59 0.14
C LEU A 138 -4.13 -5.28 0.72
N GLY A 139 -5.25 -4.58 0.83
CA GLY A 139 -6.47 -5.12 1.40
C GLY A 139 -6.29 -5.55 2.87
N LYS A 140 -6.94 -6.62 3.25
CA LYS A 140 -6.92 -7.19 4.61
C LYS A 140 -5.51 -7.44 5.15
N ALA A 141 -4.55 -7.77 4.29
CA ALA A 141 -3.15 -7.97 4.69
C ALA A 141 -2.45 -6.68 5.18
N ALA A 142 -2.97 -5.50 4.83
CA ALA A 142 -2.41 -4.22 5.29
C ALA A 142 -2.74 -3.90 6.74
N THR A 143 -3.87 -4.40 7.21
CA THR A 143 -4.30 -4.20 8.59
C THR A 143 -3.58 -5.22 9.45
N LYS A 144 -2.59 -4.82 10.18
CA LYS A 144 -1.79 -5.69 11.06
C LYS A 144 -2.58 -6.24 12.27
N GLU A 145 -3.90 -6.20 12.21
CA GLU A 145 -4.79 -6.60 13.29
C GLU A 145 -5.52 -7.90 12.92
N ALA A 146 -5.34 -8.92 13.74
CA ALA A 146 -6.05 -10.19 13.61
C ALA A 146 -7.58 -10.05 13.74
N THR A 147 -8.06 -8.92 14.27
CA THR A 147 -9.47 -8.59 14.48
C THR A 147 -10.14 -7.93 13.28
N PHE A 148 -9.39 -7.57 12.23
CA PHE A 148 -10.00 -7.02 11.03
C PHE A 148 -10.72 -8.12 10.26
N THR A 149 -12.03 -8.20 10.45
CA THR A 149 -12.89 -9.21 9.84
C THR A 149 -13.54 -8.75 8.53
N ALA A 150 -13.48 -7.46 8.22
CA ALA A 150 -14.01 -6.93 6.97
C ALA A 150 -13.28 -7.58 5.79
N ASP A 151 -14.03 -8.11 4.84
CA ASP A 151 -13.50 -8.81 3.68
C ASP A 151 -13.11 -7.82 2.56
N PHE A 152 -12.24 -6.88 2.90
CA PHE A 152 -11.75 -5.90 1.95
C PHE A 152 -10.61 -6.50 1.14
N GLN A 153 -10.88 -6.77 -0.13
CA GLN A 153 -9.89 -7.26 -1.07
C GLN A 153 -9.13 -6.06 -1.66
N GLY A 154 -7.81 -5.98 -1.42
CA GLY A 154 -6.97 -4.97 -2.06
C GLY A 154 -6.70 -5.26 -3.53
N LEU A 155 -6.22 -4.24 -4.27
CA LEU A 155 -5.91 -4.38 -5.69
C LEU A 155 -4.83 -5.44 -5.96
N LEU A 156 -3.73 -5.46 -5.21
CA LEU A 156 -2.65 -6.44 -5.44
C LEU A 156 -3.10 -7.88 -5.21
N PRO A 157 -3.81 -8.25 -4.14
CA PRO A 157 -4.37 -9.58 -3.98
C PRO A 157 -5.42 -9.93 -5.04
N ALA A 158 -6.24 -8.96 -5.47
CA ALA A 158 -7.21 -9.16 -6.53
C ALA A 158 -6.53 -9.49 -7.86
N ILE A 159 -5.51 -8.72 -8.25
CA ILE A 159 -4.71 -8.95 -9.45
C ILE A 159 -3.94 -10.28 -9.37
N ALA A 160 -3.34 -10.57 -8.20
CA ALA A 160 -2.65 -11.84 -7.97
C ALA A 160 -3.58 -13.05 -8.11
N GLY A 161 -4.87 -12.92 -7.75
CA GLY A 161 -5.91 -13.94 -7.89
C GLY A 161 -6.50 -14.06 -9.30
N ALA A 162 -6.41 -13.01 -10.12
CA ALA A 162 -7.09 -12.93 -11.41
C ALA A 162 -6.53 -13.95 -12.43
N SER A 163 -7.41 -14.59 -13.18
CA SER A 163 -7.06 -15.32 -14.39
C SER A 163 -6.93 -14.31 -15.54
N GLY A 164 -5.85 -14.38 -16.31
CA GLY A 164 -5.62 -13.47 -17.46
C GLY A 164 -4.60 -12.35 -17.18
N ALA A 165 -4.38 -11.93 -15.93
CA ALA A 165 -3.28 -11.03 -15.62
C ALA A 165 -1.93 -11.72 -15.92
N PHE A 166 -1.05 -10.97 -16.57
CA PHE A 166 0.29 -11.47 -16.85
C PHE A 166 1.13 -11.46 -15.57
N LYS A 167 1.43 -12.63 -15.02
CA LYS A 167 2.11 -12.81 -13.75
C LYS A 167 3.48 -13.37 -13.94
N VAL A 168 4.47 -12.68 -13.39
CA VAL A 168 5.86 -13.16 -13.35
C VAL A 168 6.34 -13.20 -11.90
N GLY A 169 6.80 -14.36 -11.50
CA GLY A 169 7.46 -14.48 -10.19
C GLY A 169 8.94 -14.14 -10.31
N LEU A 170 9.51 -13.51 -9.30
CA LEU A 170 10.95 -13.25 -9.19
C LEU A 170 11.81 -14.53 -9.12
N GLY A 171 11.20 -15.68 -8.94
CA GLY A 171 11.88 -16.94 -8.65
C GLY A 171 12.67 -17.58 -9.79
N LYS A 172 12.75 -16.97 -11.00
CA LYS A 172 13.48 -17.53 -12.15
C LYS A 172 14.79 -16.81 -12.49
N SER A 173 15.13 -15.78 -11.74
CA SER A 173 16.29 -14.93 -12.02
C SER A 173 17.27 -14.91 -10.82
N ALA A 174 18.45 -14.36 -11.03
CA ALA A 174 19.48 -14.09 -10.01
C ALA A 174 19.02 -13.21 -8.81
N THR A 175 17.71 -12.97 -8.70
CA THR A 175 17.07 -12.16 -7.66
C THR A 175 16.60 -12.96 -6.45
N SER A 176 16.77 -14.28 -6.45
CA SER A 176 16.36 -15.13 -5.32
C SER A 176 17.48 -15.99 -4.80
N MET A 177 17.47 -16.25 -3.48
CA MET A 177 18.38 -17.14 -2.78
C MET A 177 17.59 -18.15 -1.96
N ALA A 178 18.06 -19.41 -1.94
CA ALA A 178 17.48 -20.41 -1.08
C ALA A 178 17.99 -20.25 0.36
N ALA A 179 17.08 -20.03 1.29
CA ALA A 179 17.38 -20.07 2.72
C ALA A 179 17.27 -21.50 3.22
N THR A 180 18.27 -21.95 3.94
CA THR A 180 18.34 -23.30 4.55
C THR A 180 17.78 -23.30 5.96
N ALA A 181 17.74 -22.17 6.62
CA ALA A 181 17.16 -22.04 7.96
C ALA A 181 16.80 -20.59 8.26
N ILE A 182 15.73 -20.40 9.04
CA ILE A 182 15.39 -19.13 9.69
C ILE A 182 15.19 -19.42 11.17
N SER A 183 16.00 -18.76 12.02
CA SER A 183 15.94 -18.97 13.48
C SER A 183 14.88 -18.09 14.14
N ALA A 184 14.49 -18.43 15.36
CA ALA A 184 13.62 -17.61 16.20
C ALA A 184 14.20 -16.21 16.50
N GLY A 185 15.51 -16.01 16.36
CA GLY A 185 16.13 -14.67 16.43
C GLY A 185 16.11 -13.89 15.14
N GLY A 186 15.39 -14.35 14.11
CA GLY A 186 15.31 -13.69 12.81
C GLY A 186 16.59 -13.78 11.97
N VAL A 187 17.50 -14.70 12.29
CA VAL A 187 18.69 -14.94 11.49
C VAL A 187 18.35 -15.93 10.39
N VAL A 188 18.60 -15.52 9.15
CA VAL A 188 18.44 -16.32 7.94
C VAL A 188 19.80 -16.86 7.52
N THR A 189 19.87 -18.15 7.28
CA THR A 189 21.05 -18.83 6.70
C THR A 189 20.72 -19.21 5.26
N VAL A 190 21.58 -18.82 4.32
CA VAL A 190 21.42 -19.13 2.90
C VAL A 190 22.48 -20.13 2.43
N SER A 191 22.15 -20.85 1.36
CA SER A 191 23.04 -21.87 0.78
C SER A 191 24.16 -21.31 -0.09
N SER A 192 24.08 -20.03 -0.49
CA SER A 192 25.04 -19.35 -1.37
C SER A 192 25.62 -18.12 -0.70
N THR A 193 26.70 -17.60 -1.25
CA THR A 193 27.28 -16.33 -0.78
C THR A 193 26.29 -15.19 -1.00
N ILE A 194 26.10 -14.38 0.03
CA ILE A 194 25.21 -13.22 0.04
C ILE A 194 25.79 -12.13 -0.87
N THR A 195 24.98 -11.64 -1.79
CA THR A 195 25.25 -10.45 -2.62
C THR A 195 24.49 -9.21 -2.15
N LEU A 196 23.85 -9.30 -0.99
CA LEU A 196 23.06 -8.25 -0.36
C LEU A 196 23.94 -7.37 0.53
N SER A 197 23.53 -6.13 0.69
CA SER A 197 24.15 -5.15 1.59
C SER A 197 23.22 -4.81 2.75
N ASP A 198 23.79 -4.26 3.83
CA ASP A 198 23.02 -3.75 4.96
C ASP A 198 22.00 -2.70 4.48
N GLY A 199 20.74 -2.90 4.85
CA GLY A 199 19.65 -2.04 4.45
C GLY A 199 18.90 -2.46 3.18
N ASP A 200 19.35 -3.48 2.47
CA ASP A 200 18.58 -4.06 1.38
C ASP A 200 17.25 -4.63 1.91
N VAL A 201 16.24 -4.63 1.05
CA VAL A 201 14.91 -5.12 1.40
C VAL A 201 14.68 -6.49 0.77
N VAL A 202 14.24 -7.42 1.59
CA VAL A 202 13.95 -8.80 1.18
C VAL A 202 12.50 -9.17 1.48
N THR A 203 11.96 -10.05 0.66
CA THR A 203 10.73 -10.80 0.92
C THR A 203 11.04 -12.27 1.06
N ILE A 204 10.26 -12.95 1.89
CA ILE A 204 10.44 -14.37 2.18
C ILE A 204 9.20 -15.10 1.73
N THR A 205 9.36 -16.13 0.93
CA THR A 205 8.29 -16.97 0.37
C THR A 205 8.63 -18.44 0.51
N GLY A 206 7.63 -19.32 0.35
CA GLY A 206 7.86 -20.76 0.36
C GLY A 206 8.42 -21.31 1.67
N VAL A 207 8.01 -20.75 2.80
CA VAL A 207 8.51 -21.13 4.13
C VAL A 207 8.02 -22.53 4.51
N THR A 208 8.97 -23.40 4.83
CA THR A 208 8.68 -24.72 5.44
C THR A 208 8.92 -24.62 6.95
N GLY A 209 7.83 -24.59 7.71
CA GLY A 209 7.86 -24.41 9.17
C GLY A 209 6.86 -23.35 9.64
N THR A 210 6.89 -23.06 10.93
CA THR A 210 6.02 -22.06 11.57
C THR A 210 6.88 -20.94 12.12
N ILE A 211 7.11 -19.90 11.35
CA ILE A 211 7.78 -18.70 11.83
C ILE A 211 6.85 -17.51 11.74
N LYS A 212 6.69 -16.80 12.84
CA LYS A 212 5.82 -15.63 12.93
C LYS A 212 6.57 -14.47 13.56
N ASP A 213 6.35 -13.28 13.00
CA ASP A 213 6.86 -12.04 13.56
C ASP A 213 5.94 -11.55 14.69
N THR A 214 6.47 -11.47 15.90
CA THR A 214 5.76 -11.07 17.12
C THR A 214 6.11 -9.66 17.61
N THR A 215 6.83 -8.88 16.81
CA THR A 215 7.32 -7.53 17.20
C THR A 215 6.20 -6.57 17.62
N ASN A 216 4.97 -6.78 17.17
CA ASN A 216 3.81 -5.95 17.46
C ASN A 216 2.89 -6.51 18.56
N GLY A 217 3.44 -7.02 19.66
CA GLY A 217 2.63 -7.30 20.85
C GLY A 217 1.93 -8.66 20.86
N GLY A 218 2.49 -9.70 20.25
CA GLY A 218 2.06 -11.08 20.46
C GLY A 218 1.12 -11.68 19.41
N LEU A 219 0.60 -10.90 18.48
CA LEU A 219 -0.11 -11.40 17.32
C LEU A 219 0.91 -11.77 16.25
N GLY A 220 1.29 -13.03 16.16
CA GLY A 220 2.27 -13.51 15.20
C GLY A 220 1.80 -13.33 13.76
N ILE A 221 2.42 -12.40 13.03
CA ILE A 221 2.20 -12.20 11.59
C ILE A 221 3.09 -13.19 10.83
N ASP A 222 2.54 -13.81 9.79
CA ASP A 222 3.31 -14.68 8.92
C ASP A 222 4.45 -13.88 8.26
N VAL A 223 5.67 -14.43 8.35
CA VAL A 223 6.87 -13.83 7.74
C VAL A 223 6.69 -13.63 6.23
N GLN A 224 5.95 -14.50 5.55
CA GLN A 224 5.69 -14.43 4.11
C GLN A 224 4.84 -13.23 3.69
N SER A 225 4.09 -12.64 4.61
CA SER A 225 3.24 -11.47 4.32
C SER A 225 3.93 -10.12 4.56
N GLN A 226 5.22 -10.13 4.90
CA GLN A 226 5.97 -8.93 5.25
C GLN A 226 7.27 -8.83 4.46
N SER A 227 7.76 -7.60 4.34
CA SER A 227 9.11 -7.31 3.88
C SER A 227 10.00 -6.88 5.04
N TYR A 228 11.28 -7.18 4.94
CA TYR A 228 12.25 -6.91 5.98
C TYR A 228 13.46 -6.21 5.41
N PHE A 229 14.01 -5.26 6.16
CA PHE A 229 15.37 -4.81 5.94
C PHE A 229 16.32 -5.88 6.47
N ILE A 230 17.52 -5.92 5.94
CA ILE A 230 18.51 -6.89 6.39
C ILE A 230 19.72 -6.22 7.01
N GLN A 231 20.34 -6.95 7.92
CA GLN A 231 21.67 -6.71 8.43
C GLN A 231 22.54 -7.93 8.12
N VAL A 232 23.56 -7.77 7.32
CA VAL A 232 24.50 -8.85 6.95
C VAL A 232 25.38 -9.18 8.15
N LEU A 233 25.42 -10.44 8.54
CA LEU A 233 26.22 -10.93 9.66
C LEU A 233 27.48 -11.65 9.19
N SER A 234 27.36 -12.39 8.09
CA SER A 234 28.49 -13.13 7.48
C SER A 234 28.24 -13.33 5.98
N ALA A 235 29.16 -14.01 5.31
CA ALA A 235 28.99 -14.34 3.88
C ALA A 235 27.75 -15.19 3.56
N THR A 236 27.15 -15.87 4.54
CA THR A 236 26.00 -16.77 4.33
C THR A 236 24.87 -16.53 5.32
N THR A 237 24.96 -15.53 6.19
CA THR A 237 23.94 -15.25 7.18
C THR A 237 23.61 -13.77 7.26
N PHE A 238 22.33 -13.44 7.37
CA PHE A 238 21.84 -12.09 7.65
C PHE A 238 20.68 -12.13 8.62
N LYS A 239 20.41 -11.00 9.23
CA LYS A 239 19.32 -10.83 10.19
C LYS A 239 18.21 -9.99 9.60
N LEU A 240 16.97 -10.37 9.87
CA LEU A 240 15.79 -9.63 9.48
C LEU A 240 15.52 -8.51 10.48
N VAL A 241 15.28 -7.31 9.99
CA VAL A 241 15.02 -6.10 10.75
C VAL A 241 13.80 -5.40 10.14
N ARG A 242 12.91 -4.88 10.96
CA ARG A 242 11.70 -4.22 10.46
C ARG A 242 11.89 -2.79 10.00
N ASN A 243 12.72 -2.05 10.69
CA ASN A 243 12.97 -0.64 10.42
C ASN A 243 14.44 -0.42 10.10
N TYR A 244 14.71 0.44 9.13
CA TYR A 244 16.08 0.80 8.76
C TYR A 244 16.92 1.31 9.96
N ASN A 245 16.30 2.08 10.85
CA ASN A 245 16.96 2.60 12.06
C ASN A 245 17.36 1.51 13.06
N GLU A 246 16.73 0.33 13.00
CA GLU A 246 17.05 -0.80 13.88
C GLU A 246 18.32 -1.55 13.45
N ILE A 247 18.78 -1.35 12.21
CA ILE A 247 20.05 -1.90 11.72
C ILE A 247 21.19 -1.43 12.61
N ASN A 248 21.24 -0.14 12.91
CA ASN A 248 22.28 0.47 13.73
C ASN A 248 22.14 0.15 15.23
N THR A 249 20.92 -0.01 15.73
CA THR A 249 20.65 -0.31 17.15
C THR A 249 20.70 -1.80 17.47
N ARG A 250 20.87 -2.66 16.48
CA ARG A 250 20.85 -4.14 16.58
C ARG A 250 19.59 -4.70 17.22
N LYS A 251 18.51 -3.94 17.25
CA LYS A 251 17.24 -4.39 17.78
C LYS A 251 16.61 -5.34 16.78
N ALA A 252 16.68 -6.64 17.06
CA ALA A 252 16.05 -7.66 16.23
C ALA A 252 14.54 -7.50 16.21
N ALA A 253 13.95 -7.76 15.06
CA ALA A 253 12.55 -8.17 15.04
C ALA A 253 12.39 -9.42 15.91
N ALA A 254 11.34 -9.46 16.72
CA ALA A 254 11.05 -10.63 17.55
C ALA A 254 10.30 -11.66 16.70
N PHE A 255 10.85 -12.86 16.59
CA PHE A 255 10.23 -13.97 15.90
C PHE A 255 9.92 -15.11 16.88
N THR A 256 8.86 -15.85 16.60
CA THR A 256 8.56 -17.12 17.25
C THR A 256 8.52 -18.24 16.22
N GLY A 257 9.01 -19.41 16.59
CA GLY A 257 9.14 -20.55 15.68
C GLY A 257 10.43 -20.52 14.85
N THR A 258 10.57 -21.51 13.98
CA THR A 258 11.70 -21.67 13.08
C THR A 258 11.24 -22.15 11.72
N ALA A 259 12.03 -21.93 10.69
CA ALA A 259 11.80 -22.49 9.37
C ALA A 259 13.04 -23.26 8.91
N SER A 260 12.83 -24.35 8.20
CA SER A 260 13.90 -25.22 7.67
C SER A 260 14.23 -24.93 6.21
N ALA A 261 13.34 -24.28 5.49
CA ALA A 261 13.59 -23.84 4.12
C ALA A 261 12.70 -22.63 3.79
N ALA A 262 13.22 -21.73 2.95
CA ALA A 262 12.49 -20.62 2.40
C ALA A 262 13.18 -20.09 1.15
N THR A 263 12.48 -19.29 0.35
CA THR A 263 13.07 -18.52 -0.75
C THR A 263 13.14 -17.06 -0.34
N VAL A 264 14.29 -16.46 -0.44
CA VAL A 264 14.52 -15.03 -0.20
C VAL A 264 14.63 -14.33 -1.55
N SER A 265 13.73 -13.41 -1.81
CA SER A 265 13.70 -12.62 -3.05
C SER A 265 14.07 -11.17 -2.78
N TYR A 266 14.81 -10.54 -3.69
CA TYR A 266 15.27 -9.17 -3.52
C TYR A 266 15.45 -8.43 -4.85
N ILE A 267 15.32 -7.11 -4.80
CA ILE A 267 15.68 -6.20 -5.87
C ILE A 267 16.60 -5.12 -5.29
N ASN A 268 17.83 -5.05 -5.80
CA ASN A 268 18.83 -4.06 -5.38
C ASN A 268 19.51 -3.40 -6.59
N ALA A 269 20.47 -2.51 -6.37
CA ALA A 269 21.12 -1.76 -7.43
C ALA A 269 21.87 -2.65 -8.45
N SER A 270 22.27 -3.87 -8.07
CA SER A 270 23.00 -4.77 -8.97
C SER A 270 22.10 -5.49 -9.98
N ASN A 271 20.83 -5.72 -9.63
CA ASN A 271 19.91 -6.54 -10.44
C ASN A 271 18.69 -5.77 -10.99
N VAL A 272 18.39 -4.58 -10.45
CA VAL A 272 17.18 -3.81 -10.81
C VAL A 272 17.03 -3.53 -12.30
N LEU A 273 18.14 -3.24 -13.00
CA LEU A 273 18.10 -3.00 -14.45
C LEU A 273 17.73 -4.27 -15.24
N GLY A 274 18.26 -5.42 -14.80
CA GLY A 274 17.88 -6.71 -15.37
C GLY A 274 16.41 -7.06 -15.14
N VAL A 275 15.90 -6.79 -13.92
CA VAL A 275 14.49 -6.98 -13.57
C VAL A 275 13.60 -6.07 -14.42
N LEU A 276 13.89 -4.77 -14.49
CA LEU A 276 13.09 -3.81 -15.30
C LEU A 276 13.16 -4.14 -16.79
N SER A 277 14.32 -4.56 -17.30
CA SER A 277 14.45 -5.04 -18.69
C SER A 277 13.60 -6.28 -18.95
N GLY A 278 13.58 -7.22 -17.99
CA GLY A 278 12.73 -8.41 -18.05
C GLY A 278 11.25 -8.05 -18.06
N VAL A 279 10.82 -7.12 -17.19
CA VAL A 279 9.45 -6.58 -17.18
C VAL A 279 9.12 -5.94 -18.51
N PHE A 280 9.96 -5.03 -18.99
CA PHE A 280 9.73 -4.30 -20.23
C PHE A 280 9.60 -5.23 -21.46
N SER A 281 10.40 -6.29 -21.52
CA SER A 281 10.35 -7.24 -22.64
C SER A 281 9.07 -8.06 -22.70
N GLN A 282 8.36 -8.16 -21.59
CA GLN A 282 7.13 -8.95 -21.43
C GLN A 282 5.85 -8.11 -21.52
N LEU A 283 5.97 -6.78 -21.44
CA LEU A 283 4.84 -5.87 -21.63
C LEU A 283 4.38 -5.85 -23.08
N ASP A 284 3.06 -5.90 -23.28
CA ASP A 284 2.50 -5.76 -24.62
C ASP A 284 2.86 -4.38 -25.21
N PRO A 285 3.37 -4.31 -26.45
CA PRO A 285 3.63 -3.05 -27.13
C PRO A 285 2.42 -2.12 -27.24
N ALA A 286 1.21 -2.69 -27.35
CA ALA A 286 -0.02 -1.91 -27.44
C ALA A 286 -0.33 -1.21 -26.12
N ASP A 287 -0.20 -1.91 -25.00
CA ASP A 287 -0.48 -1.35 -23.66
C ASP A 287 0.55 -0.29 -23.25
N ARG A 288 1.84 -0.60 -23.45
CA ARG A 288 2.92 0.32 -23.07
C ARG A 288 2.97 1.61 -23.89
N SER A 289 2.32 1.64 -25.05
CA SER A 289 2.22 2.85 -25.90
C SER A 289 1.12 3.81 -25.45
N GLN A 290 0.28 3.41 -24.51
CA GLN A 290 -0.80 4.27 -23.99
C GLN A 290 -0.24 5.33 -23.03
N GLU A 291 -0.78 6.55 -23.13
CA GLU A 291 -0.31 7.69 -22.32
C GLU A 291 -0.52 7.51 -20.82
N ASP A 292 -1.55 6.74 -20.42
CA ASP A 292 -1.92 6.49 -19.03
C ASP A 292 -1.27 5.24 -18.44
N PHE A 293 -0.45 4.52 -19.22
CA PHE A 293 0.29 3.35 -18.75
C PHE A 293 1.47 3.76 -17.88
N ASN A 294 1.62 3.12 -16.73
CA ASN A 294 2.72 3.38 -15.80
C ASN A 294 3.17 2.09 -15.11
N LEU A 295 4.43 2.09 -14.68
CA LEU A 295 4.99 1.05 -13.82
C LEU A 295 5.01 1.56 -12.38
N GLN A 296 4.23 0.92 -11.55
CA GLN A 296 4.17 1.19 -10.12
C GLN A 296 5.17 0.29 -9.41
N ILE A 297 6.11 0.90 -8.71
CA ILE A 297 7.22 0.21 -8.06
C ILE A 297 7.37 0.63 -6.59
N PRO A 298 7.80 -0.26 -5.69
CA PRO A 298 8.10 0.11 -4.32
C PRO A 298 9.23 1.15 -4.24
N LEU A 299 9.19 1.96 -3.21
CA LEU A 299 10.16 3.05 -3.01
C LEU A 299 11.61 2.56 -3.02
N HIS A 300 11.91 1.42 -2.38
CA HIS A 300 13.27 0.86 -2.34
C HIS A 300 13.77 0.40 -3.73
N VAL A 301 12.87 -0.11 -4.58
CA VAL A 301 13.21 -0.46 -5.98
C VAL A 301 13.55 0.80 -6.77
N GLY A 302 12.81 1.89 -6.56
CA GLY A 302 13.12 3.18 -7.15
C GLY A 302 14.50 3.72 -6.71
N TYR A 303 14.85 3.59 -5.44
CA TYR A 303 16.19 3.95 -4.96
C TYR A 303 17.28 3.05 -5.55
N ALA A 304 17.04 1.74 -5.62
CA ALA A 304 17.97 0.81 -6.26
C ALA A 304 18.20 1.16 -7.74
N TYR A 305 17.12 1.55 -8.45
CA TYR A 305 17.21 2.02 -9.83
C TYR A 305 18.04 3.31 -9.94
N ALA A 306 17.81 4.29 -9.07
CA ALA A 306 18.57 5.53 -9.05
C ALA A 306 20.07 5.27 -8.77
N GLN A 307 20.40 4.36 -7.85
CA GLN A 307 21.78 3.95 -7.57
C GLN A 307 22.43 3.23 -8.77
N ALA A 308 21.70 2.33 -9.42
CA ALA A 308 22.19 1.64 -10.61
C ALA A 308 22.47 2.60 -11.78
N GLN A 309 21.61 3.59 -11.97
CA GLN A 309 21.81 4.66 -12.95
C GLN A 309 23.04 5.52 -12.61
N ALA A 310 23.21 5.88 -11.35
CA ALA A 310 24.36 6.64 -10.88
C ALA A 310 25.69 5.92 -11.09
N ALA A 311 25.71 4.59 -10.95
CA ALA A 311 26.88 3.75 -11.18
C ALA A 311 27.29 3.65 -12.67
N GLN A 312 26.36 3.86 -13.60
CA GLN A 312 26.63 3.83 -15.04
C GLN A 312 27.20 5.13 -15.61
N ALA A 313 27.80 5.98 -14.80
CA ALA A 313 28.73 7.10 -15.09
C ALA A 313 28.46 8.07 -16.27
N THR A 314 27.46 7.86 -17.12
CA THR A 314 27.30 8.65 -18.37
C THR A 314 26.11 9.59 -18.38
N ASN A 315 25.13 9.46 -17.47
CA ASN A 315 23.89 10.26 -17.50
C ASN A 315 23.31 10.58 -16.11
N VAL A 316 24.16 10.79 -15.11
CA VAL A 316 23.73 11.01 -13.71
C VAL A 316 22.89 12.27 -13.51
N LEU A 317 22.99 13.26 -14.38
CA LEU A 317 22.32 14.55 -14.21
C LEU A 317 20.80 14.49 -14.40
N ASN A 318 20.29 13.58 -15.21
CA ASN A 318 18.86 13.54 -15.53
C ASN A 318 18.02 12.71 -14.53
N ALA A 319 18.63 11.73 -13.84
CA ALA A 319 17.93 10.88 -12.89
C ALA A 319 17.59 11.57 -11.56
N PHE A 320 18.28 12.66 -11.22
CA PHE A 320 18.15 13.35 -9.93
C PHE A 320 17.50 14.72 -9.98
N THR A 321 17.27 15.29 -11.17
CA THR A 321 16.75 16.66 -11.31
C THR A 321 15.26 16.76 -11.05
N ASP A 322 14.52 15.69 -11.20
CA ASP A 322 13.08 15.70 -10.96
C ASP A 322 12.63 14.41 -10.24
N LYS A 323 12.55 14.46 -8.91
CA LYS A 323 12.08 13.36 -8.07
C LYS A 323 10.69 12.83 -8.44
N LYS A 324 9.95 13.56 -9.27
CA LYS A 324 8.58 13.23 -9.69
C LYS A 324 8.49 12.55 -11.05
N LYS A 325 9.58 12.50 -11.82
CA LYS A 325 9.59 11.95 -13.17
C LYS A 325 10.74 10.96 -13.35
N MET A 326 10.63 9.83 -12.68
CA MET A 326 11.44 8.67 -13.04
C MET A 326 10.77 7.96 -14.22
N ASP A 327 11.54 7.59 -15.23
CA ASP A 327 11.08 6.78 -16.36
C ASP A 327 12.07 5.65 -16.68
N TYR A 328 11.55 4.59 -17.24
CA TYR A 328 12.34 3.49 -17.80
C TYR A 328 11.92 3.26 -19.25
N LEU A 329 12.81 3.56 -20.19
CA LEU A 329 12.55 3.44 -21.63
C LEU A 329 11.25 4.14 -22.08
N GLY A 330 10.96 5.32 -21.52
CA GLY A 330 9.77 6.12 -21.86
C GLY A 330 8.51 5.76 -21.06
N ILE A 331 8.54 4.73 -20.20
CA ILE A 331 7.43 4.39 -19.31
C ILE A 331 7.65 5.05 -17.96
N PRO A 332 6.69 5.86 -17.45
CA PRO A 332 6.83 6.51 -16.15
C PRO A 332 6.84 5.48 -15.00
N LEU A 333 7.82 5.63 -14.08
CA LEU A 333 7.93 4.85 -12.87
C LEU A 333 7.26 5.60 -11.71
N GLN A 334 6.22 5.02 -11.14
CA GLN A 334 5.50 5.58 -10.01
C GLN A 334 5.96 4.92 -8.70
N LEU A 335 6.54 5.72 -7.81
CA LEU A 335 7.05 5.24 -6.53
C LEU A 335 5.92 5.06 -5.52
N MET A 336 5.75 3.86 -5.00
CA MET A 336 4.72 3.49 -4.03
C MET A 336 5.32 3.36 -2.63
N ASN A 337 4.91 4.24 -1.70
CA ASN A 337 5.53 4.34 -0.38
C ASN A 337 5.20 3.18 0.57
N HIS A 338 4.09 2.49 0.33
CA HIS A 338 3.54 1.53 1.30
C HIS A 338 3.35 0.13 0.73
N TRP A 339 3.90 -0.13 -0.44
CA TRP A 339 3.83 -1.44 -1.07
C TRP A 339 4.75 -2.46 -0.41
N GLN A 340 4.40 -3.73 -0.60
CA GLN A 340 5.30 -4.83 -0.28
C GLN A 340 6.58 -4.72 -1.12
N ALA A 341 7.67 -5.16 -0.53
CA ALA A 341 8.93 -5.23 -1.24
C ALA A 341 8.83 -6.15 -2.45
N ASN A 342 9.59 -5.78 -3.49
CA ASN A 342 9.79 -6.58 -4.71
C ASN A 342 8.54 -6.88 -5.53
N THR A 343 7.50 -6.05 -5.42
CA THR A 343 6.29 -6.11 -6.24
C THR A 343 6.33 -4.99 -7.28
N ILE A 344 6.15 -5.32 -8.56
CA ILE A 344 6.03 -4.35 -9.64
C ILE A 344 4.70 -4.58 -10.34
N LEU A 345 3.92 -3.51 -10.51
CA LEU A 345 2.66 -3.52 -11.23
C LEU A 345 2.76 -2.61 -12.45
N GLY A 346 2.55 -3.16 -13.64
CA GLY A 346 2.30 -2.40 -14.86
C GLY A 346 0.80 -2.31 -15.09
N ALA A 347 0.26 -1.11 -15.14
CA ALA A 347 -1.16 -0.90 -15.32
C ALA A 347 -1.45 0.46 -15.95
N ARG A 348 -2.59 0.55 -16.61
CA ARG A 348 -3.19 1.82 -17.01
C ARG A 348 -3.97 2.39 -15.83
N SER A 349 -3.85 3.69 -15.58
CA SER A 349 -4.62 4.35 -14.52
C SER A 349 -6.13 4.26 -14.76
N SER A 350 -6.56 4.22 -16.01
CA SER A 350 -7.96 4.04 -16.42
C SER A 350 -8.51 2.63 -16.18
N ASN A 351 -7.63 1.65 -15.95
CA ASN A 351 -8.01 0.26 -15.68
C ASN A 351 -8.23 -0.04 -14.18
N LEU A 352 -7.72 0.81 -13.29
CA LEU A 352 -7.79 0.63 -11.85
C LEU A 352 -8.88 1.52 -11.24
N PHE A 353 -9.80 0.95 -10.48
CA PHE A 353 -10.95 1.66 -9.94
C PHE A 353 -10.97 1.68 -8.42
N LEU A 354 -11.32 2.84 -7.89
CA LEU A 354 -11.67 3.05 -6.49
C LEU A 354 -13.12 3.52 -6.40
N GLY A 355 -14.00 2.72 -5.84
CA GLY A 355 -15.36 3.09 -5.50
C GLY A 355 -15.45 3.63 -4.09
N VAL A 356 -16.04 4.80 -3.91
CA VAL A 356 -16.22 5.44 -2.59
C VAL A 356 -17.67 5.85 -2.41
N ASP A 357 -18.13 5.83 -1.16
CA ASP A 357 -19.42 6.36 -0.75
C ASP A 357 -19.19 7.52 0.23
N LEU A 358 -19.20 8.75 -0.31
CA LEU A 358 -18.91 9.96 0.47
C LEU A 358 -20.10 10.41 1.33
N LEU A 359 -21.32 10.11 0.91
CA LEU A 359 -22.57 10.55 1.51
C LEU A 359 -23.41 9.38 2.04
N GLY A 360 -22.82 8.20 2.18
CA GLY A 360 -23.55 7.01 2.58
C GLY A 360 -23.99 7.03 4.04
N ASP A 361 -25.10 6.37 4.32
CA ASP A 361 -25.63 6.20 5.69
C ASP A 361 -24.66 5.45 6.62
N ALA A 362 -23.69 4.74 6.04
CA ALA A 362 -22.65 4.02 6.78
C ALA A 362 -21.47 4.89 7.20
N SER A 363 -21.36 6.13 6.68
CA SER A 363 -20.26 7.04 7.00
C SER A 363 -20.56 7.82 8.28
N GLU A 364 -19.65 7.81 9.24
CA GLU A 364 -19.80 8.46 10.54
C GLU A 364 -18.44 8.93 11.04
N LEU A 365 -18.40 10.13 11.57
CA LEU A 365 -17.28 10.63 12.39
C LEU A 365 -17.82 11.08 13.73
N SER A 366 -17.36 10.49 14.80
CA SER A 366 -17.73 10.90 16.16
C SER A 366 -16.51 11.03 17.06
N THR A 367 -16.50 12.10 17.83
CA THR A 367 -15.49 12.34 18.88
C THR A 367 -16.23 12.62 20.17
N VAL A 368 -16.05 11.75 21.17
CA VAL A 368 -16.85 11.76 22.40
C VAL A 368 -15.93 11.67 23.61
N TYR A 369 -16.13 12.61 24.56
CA TYR A 369 -15.54 12.54 25.87
C TYR A 369 -16.42 11.68 26.80
N MET A 370 -15.85 10.62 27.34
CA MET A 370 -16.61 9.58 28.02
C MET A 370 -16.94 9.86 29.48
N LYS A 371 -16.27 10.79 30.13
CA LYS A 371 -16.47 11.07 31.58
C LYS A 371 -17.92 11.35 31.97
N PRO A 372 -18.74 12.09 31.18
CA PRO A 372 -20.16 12.28 31.50
C PRO A 372 -21.01 11.02 31.43
N TYR A 373 -20.58 10.00 30.68
CA TYR A 373 -21.35 8.79 30.40
C TYR A 373 -20.92 7.58 31.23
N THR A 374 -19.61 7.34 31.35
CA THR A 374 -19.05 6.15 32.00
C THR A 374 -18.12 6.48 33.17
N ASN A 375 -17.94 7.77 33.48
CA ASN A 375 -16.95 8.26 34.44
C ASN A 375 -15.48 7.95 34.08
N ASP A 376 -15.22 7.49 32.87
CA ASP A 376 -13.88 7.25 32.34
C ASP A 376 -13.28 8.55 31.80
N ASN A 377 -12.07 8.89 32.24
CA ASN A 377 -11.38 10.09 31.78
C ASN A 377 -10.67 9.86 30.44
N VAL A 378 -11.45 9.51 29.42
CA VAL A 378 -10.98 9.16 28.09
C VAL A 378 -11.78 9.84 26.99
N VAL A 379 -11.10 10.12 25.87
CA VAL A 379 -11.72 10.58 24.63
C VAL A 379 -11.73 9.42 23.63
N ARG A 380 -12.87 9.16 23.04
CA ARG A 380 -13.05 8.17 21.97
C ARG A 380 -13.32 8.86 20.66
N MET A 381 -12.60 8.46 19.64
CA MET A 381 -12.83 8.86 18.25
C MET A 381 -13.18 7.61 17.44
N LYS A 382 -14.23 7.74 16.64
CA LYS A 382 -14.66 6.71 15.70
C LYS A 382 -14.88 7.36 14.33
N ALA A 383 -14.29 6.77 13.30
CA ALA A 383 -14.56 7.12 11.90
C ALA A 383 -14.95 5.85 11.15
N ARG A 384 -16.13 5.84 10.55
CA ARG A 384 -16.63 4.75 9.72
C ARG A 384 -16.64 5.19 8.27
N MET A 385 -16.14 4.33 7.40
CA MET A 385 -15.91 4.62 5.99
C MET A 385 -16.34 3.43 5.15
N LYS A 386 -16.62 3.68 3.86
CA LYS A 386 -17.03 2.66 2.91
C LYS A 386 -16.29 2.86 1.59
N ALA A 387 -15.60 1.84 1.14
CA ALA A 387 -14.88 1.85 -0.14
C ALA A 387 -14.80 0.46 -0.76
N ALA A 388 -14.48 0.42 -2.03
CA ALA A 388 -14.18 -0.78 -2.80
C ALA A 388 -13.07 -0.49 -3.80
N VAL A 389 -12.27 -1.49 -4.13
CA VAL A 389 -11.28 -1.40 -5.21
C VAL A 389 -11.41 -2.61 -6.14
N ASN A 390 -11.22 -2.38 -7.43
CA ASN A 390 -11.12 -3.45 -8.41
C ASN A 390 -10.47 -2.91 -9.71
N PHE A 391 -10.24 -3.79 -10.67
CA PHE A 391 -9.75 -3.47 -12.00
C PHE A 391 -10.77 -3.94 -13.06
N LYS A 392 -10.63 -3.46 -14.28
CA LYS A 392 -11.52 -3.79 -15.40
C LYS A 392 -10.94 -4.91 -16.26
N PHE A 393 -9.78 -4.69 -16.89
CA PHE A 393 -9.16 -5.62 -17.83
C PHE A 393 -7.98 -6.34 -17.18
N ALA A 394 -8.09 -7.65 -16.98
CA ALA A 394 -7.01 -8.45 -16.42
C ALA A 394 -5.84 -8.63 -17.40
N ASN A 395 -6.12 -8.71 -18.68
CA ASN A 395 -5.13 -8.90 -19.74
C ASN A 395 -4.20 -7.69 -19.96
N GLU A 396 -4.63 -6.49 -19.56
CA GLU A 396 -3.81 -5.26 -19.59
C GLU A 396 -2.94 -5.07 -18.34
N LEU A 397 -2.95 -6.02 -17.39
CA LEU A 397 -2.22 -5.94 -16.15
C LEU A 397 -0.98 -6.83 -16.18
N PHE A 398 0.14 -6.22 -15.85
CA PHE A 398 1.40 -6.93 -15.59
C PHE A 398 1.68 -6.94 -14.09
N TYR A 399 1.90 -8.10 -13.52
CA TYR A 399 2.16 -8.26 -12.08
C TYR A 399 3.41 -9.11 -11.84
N LEU A 400 4.43 -8.50 -11.28
CA LEU A 400 5.61 -9.17 -10.76
C LEU A 400 5.51 -9.23 -9.24
N SER A 401 5.55 -10.42 -8.68
CA SER A 401 5.61 -10.63 -7.22
C SER A 401 6.86 -11.40 -6.82
N ALA A 402 7.32 -11.14 -5.59
CA ALA A 402 8.37 -11.92 -4.97
C ALA A 402 7.91 -13.36 -4.70
#